data_1a50d2ba139c32e9907b3947b648fcfd
#
_entry.id   1a50d2ba139c32e9907b3947b648fcfd
#
_cell.length_a   1.000
_cell.length_b   1.000
_cell.length_c   1.000
_cell.angle_alpha   90.00
_cell.angle_beta   90.00
_cell.angle_gamma   90.00
#
_symmetry.space_group_name_H-M   'P 1'
#
loop_
_entity.id
_entity.type
_entity.pdbx_description
1 polymer ?
#
loop_
_entity_poly.entity_id
_entity_poly.type
_entity_poly.pdbx_seq_one_letter_code
_entity_poly.pdbx_strand_id
1 'polypeptide(L)'
;MNFPPGFLEQLTSTAGFSKDAFAAAHTSGLSVTSVRLNPLKPLPVFPPSSLKISGGILSDLTISPIPWCDTGYYLSERPSFTFDPLFHAGTYYVQEASSMFLEQAMKQSVDISAPLKVLDLCAAPGGKSTHLQSLISKESVLVSNEVIRARSFILRDNIIKWGGDNVVVANNDPKDFARLEHYFDVVVADAPCSGSGLFRKEPEAMEEWSENNVQLCSQRQQRILADVLPALKNGGILIYSTCSYSKEEDEEICHWLSAEHGMQPVQLSVPMEWGIIESGDGYRFWPDRVKGEGFFLACFQKTVGQEKYHGKTAKQLSHAGQQIRAAVKPWIATEGKQLLLHESTVYAWPEKWVEDFHLFLDKLRVVYSGVRVGELIREKLIPDHALAMSTCMANDVLSSALQLDQAIAYLQKKEFSLETGQKGWQLAVYDQLPLGWINVLPNRFNNYYPKELRIL
;
A
#
# COMPACT_ATOMS: atom_id res chain seq x y z
N MET A 1 28.21 -0.63 -16.09
CA MET A 1 27.45 -1.68 -15.38
C MET A 1 27.70 -3.00 -16.11
N ASN A 2 28.05 -4.07 -15.42
CA ASN A 2 28.23 -5.38 -16.05
C ASN A 2 26.97 -6.21 -15.78
N PHE A 3 26.17 -6.44 -16.82
CA PHE A 3 25.00 -7.30 -16.70
C PHE A 3 25.40 -8.77 -16.51
N PRO A 4 24.55 -9.58 -15.85
CA PRO A 4 24.80 -11.02 -15.74
C PRO A 4 24.97 -11.67 -17.11
N PRO A 5 25.79 -12.73 -17.24
CA PRO A 5 25.93 -13.47 -18.49
C PRO A 5 24.59 -13.97 -19.02
N GLY A 6 24.33 -13.84 -20.31
CA GLY A 6 23.09 -14.27 -20.97
C GLY A 6 21.90 -13.32 -20.79
N PHE A 7 21.94 -12.38 -19.83
CA PHE A 7 20.81 -11.51 -19.52
C PHE A 7 20.32 -10.68 -20.73
N LEU A 8 21.23 -9.97 -21.39
CA LEU A 8 20.85 -9.13 -22.53
C LEU A 8 20.43 -9.95 -23.77
N GLU A 9 21.03 -11.13 -23.94
CA GLU A 9 20.72 -12.04 -25.03
C GLU A 9 19.28 -12.55 -24.99
N GLN A 10 18.80 -12.95 -23.79
CA GLN A 10 17.41 -13.43 -23.64
C GLN A 10 16.37 -12.34 -23.90
N LEU A 11 16.72 -11.05 -23.72
CA LEU A 11 15.80 -9.94 -23.93
C LEU A 11 15.63 -9.57 -25.42
N THR A 12 16.51 -10.05 -26.30
CA THR A 12 16.52 -9.63 -27.74
C THR A 12 15.21 -9.89 -28.48
N SER A 13 14.45 -10.89 -28.05
CA SER A 13 13.15 -11.24 -28.63
C SER A 13 11.96 -10.61 -27.90
N THR A 14 12.21 -9.75 -26.89
CA THR A 14 11.14 -9.12 -26.09
C THR A 14 10.67 -7.82 -26.76
N ALA A 15 9.37 -7.59 -26.75
CA ALA A 15 8.78 -6.42 -27.39
C ALA A 15 9.35 -5.11 -26.82
N GLY A 16 9.76 -4.22 -27.72
CA GLY A 16 10.27 -2.89 -27.38
C GLY A 16 11.71 -2.85 -26.85
N PHE A 17 12.39 -3.99 -26.69
CA PHE A 17 13.77 -4.03 -26.22
C PHE A 17 14.74 -3.45 -27.26
N SER A 18 15.65 -2.59 -26.79
CA SER A 18 16.79 -2.07 -27.54
C SER A 18 18.06 -2.19 -26.69
N LYS A 19 18.97 -3.09 -27.07
CA LYS A 19 20.18 -3.41 -26.28
C LYS A 19 20.99 -2.15 -25.93
N ASP A 20 21.25 -1.29 -26.91
CA ASP A 20 22.08 -0.10 -26.72
C ASP A 20 21.40 0.95 -25.86
N ALA A 21 20.10 1.22 -26.11
CA ALA A 21 19.31 2.18 -25.33
C ALA A 21 19.13 1.71 -23.88
N PHE A 22 18.83 0.42 -23.68
CA PHE A 22 18.70 -0.20 -22.36
C PHE A 22 20.02 -0.10 -21.57
N ALA A 23 21.14 -0.47 -22.19
CA ALA A 23 22.46 -0.38 -21.56
C ALA A 23 22.82 1.07 -21.22
N ALA A 24 22.54 2.03 -22.12
CA ALA A 24 22.75 3.45 -21.87
C ALA A 24 21.91 3.95 -20.69
N ALA A 25 20.63 3.58 -20.60
CA ALA A 25 19.77 3.95 -19.47
C ALA A 25 20.29 3.43 -18.13
N HIS A 26 20.85 2.21 -18.09
CA HIS A 26 21.42 1.60 -16.89
C HIS A 26 22.79 2.20 -16.49
N THR A 27 23.54 2.73 -17.43
CA THR A 27 24.85 3.34 -17.17
C THR A 27 24.81 4.85 -16.97
N SER A 28 23.65 5.49 -17.20
CA SER A 28 23.50 6.95 -17.11
C SER A 28 23.70 7.53 -15.72
N GLY A 29 23.62 6.70 -14.66
CA GLY A 29 23.64 7.15 -13.26
C GLY A 29 22.41 7.95 -12.83
N LEU A 30 21.42 8.14 -13.71
CA LEU A 30 20.19 8.85 -13.41
C LEU A 30 19.25 7.96 -12.59
N SER A 31 19.00 8.33 -11.35
CA SER A 31 17.95 7.70 -10.53
C SER A 31 16.68 8.52 -10.58
N VAL A 32 15.55 7.86 -10.82
CA VAL A 32 14.23 8.49 -10.78
C VAL A 32 13.68 8.40 -9.37
N THR A 33 13.31 9.55 -8.81
CA THR A 33 12.59 9.62 -7.53
C THR A 33 11.17 10.04 -7.79
N SER A 34 10.23 9.33 -7.19
CA SER A 34 8.80 9.62 -7.31
C SER A 34 8.06 9.39 -6.02
N VAL A 35 6.97 10.12 -5.84
CA VAL A 35 6.09 10.03 -4.68
C VAL A 35 4.64 9.98 -5.14
N ARG A 36 3.80 9.38 -4.32
CA ARG A 36 2.35 9.39 -4.49
C ARG A 36 1.72 10.04 -3.28
N LEU A 37 0.94 11.11 -3.51
CA LEU A 37 0.25 11.85 -2.45
C LEU A 37 -0.91 11.04 -1.88
N ASN A 38 -1.17 11.28 -0.59
CA ASN A 38 -2.30 10.66 0.11
C ASN A 38 -3.54 11.56 0.01
N PRO A 39 -4.58 11.17 -0.72
CA PRO A 39 -5.81 11.98 -0.84
C PRO A 39 -6.60 12.08 0.47
N LEU A 40 -6.34 11.18 1.45
CA LEU A 40 -6.96 11.23 2.77
C LEU A 40 -6.32 12.28 3.69
N LYS A 41 -5.08 12.70 3.37
CA LYS A 41 -4.29 13.70 4.12
C LYS A 41 -3.68 14.68 3.13
N PRO A 42 -4.52 15.48 2.44
CA PRO A 42 -4.08 16.27 1.31
C PRO A 42 -3.06 17.34 1.70
N LEU A 43 -1.99 17.41 0.94
CA LEU A 43 -1.10 18.55 0.91
C LEU A 43 -1.55 19.51 -0.19
N PRO A 44 -1.53 20.82 0.05
CA PRO A 44 -1.80 21.79 -1.01
C PRO A 44 -0.78 21.63 -2.15
N VAL A 45 -1.28 21.43 -3.37
CA VAL A 45 -0.47 21.40 -4.59
C VAL A 45 -0.76 22.70 -5.34
N PHE A 46 0.24 23.53 -5.57
CA PHE A 46 0.09 24.80 -6.28
C PHE A 46 0.14 24.61 -7.81
N PRO A 47 -0.71 25.32 -8.57
CA PRO A 47 -0.89 25.10 -10.01
C PRO A 47 0.27 25.58 -10.91
N PRO A 48 0.20 25.30 -12.23
CA PRO A 48 1.23 24.75 -13.10
C PRO A 48 2.36 25.66 -13.59
N SER A 49 2.52 26.89 -13.17
CA SER A 49 3.73 27.68 -13.51
C SER A 49 4.96 27.36 -12.66
N SER A 50 4.75 26.69 -11.53
CA SER A 50 5.75 26.01 -10.70
C SER A 50 5.01 24.99 -9.82
N LEU A 51 4.78 23.76 -10.32
CA LEU A 51 4.23 22.68 -9.53
C LEU A 51 5.10 22.50 -8.29
N LYS A 52 4.58 22.93 -7.14
CA LYS A 52 5.20 22.76 -5.83
C LYS A 52 4.19 22.16 -4.87
N ILE A 53 4.64 21.24 -4.05
CA ILE A 53 3.86 20.72 -2.92
C ILE A 53 4.15 21.62 -1.73
N SER A 54 3.11 22.12 -1.08
CA SER A 54 3.27 22.92 0.14
C SER A 54 3.62 22.02 1.33
N GLY A 55 4.62 22.43 2.09
CA GLY A 55 5.02 21.82 3.36
C GLY A 55 6.13 20.76 3.25
N GLY A 56 6.86 20.61 4.33
CA GLY A 56 7.98 19.66 4.46
C GLY A 56 9.09 19.88 3.45
N ILE A 57 9.90 18.85 3.26
CA ILE A 57 11.05 18.89 2.32
C ILE A 57 10.63 18.94 0.85
N LEU A 58 9.37 18.60 0.53
CA LEU A 58 8.88 18.61 -0.85
C LEU A 58 8.64 20.04 -1.36
N SER A 59 8.52 21.06 -0.48
CA SER A 59 8.27 22.44 -0.86
C SER A 59 9.40 23.09 -1.68
N ASP A 60 10.62 22.59 -1.51
CA ASP A 60 11.82 23.13 -2.17
C ASP A 60 12.10 22.45 -3.52
N LEU A 61 11.40 21.36 -3.82
CA LEU A 61 11.61 20.54 -5.02
C LEU A 61 10.70 20.96 -6.16
N THR A 62 11.22 20.89 -7.38
CA THR A 62 10.40 20.90 -8.58
C THR A 62 9.78 19.52 -8.77
N ILE A 63 8.48 19.48 -9.02
CA ILE A 63 7.74 18.26 -9.27
C ILE A 63 7.15 18.27 -10.68
N SER A 64 6.92 17.08 -11.23
CA SER A 64 6.17 16.91 -12.48
C SER A 64 5.23 15.70 -12.34
N PRO A 65 4.00 15.76 -12.92
CA PRO A 65 3.04 14.67 -12.77
C PRO A 65 3.52 13.39 -13.46
N ILE A 66 3.10 12.26 -12.91
CA ILE A 66 3.23 10.94 -13.55
C ILE A 66 1.98 10.77 -14.42
N PRO A 67 2.14 10.56 -15.74
CA PRO A 67 1.00 10.61 -16.68
C PRO A 67 -0.12 9.59 -16.39
N TRP A 68 0.19 8.47 -15.76
CA TRP A 68 -0.72 7.37 -15.48
C TRP A 68 -1.21 7.30 -14.03
N CYS A 69 -0.90 8.32 -13.19
CA CYS A 69 -1.31 8.36 -11.80
C CYS A 69 -1.67 9.78 -11.37
N ASP A 70 -2.93 10.03 -11.02
CA ASP A 70 -3.45 11.36 -10.69
C ASP A 70 -2.77 12.02 -9.49
N THR A 71 -2.31 11.21 -8.53
CA THR A 71 -1.63 11.67 -7.31
C THR A 71 -0.13 11.41 -7.32
N GLY A 72 0.41 10.92 -8.45
CA GLY A 72 1.81 10.57 -8.64
C GLY A 72 2.65 11.73 -9.17
N TYR A 73 3.83 11.94 -8.58
CA TYR A 73 4.75 13.00 -9.00
C TYR A 73 6.19 12.52 -9.02
N TYR A 74 6.91 12.91 -10.08
CA TYR A 74 8.36 12.85 -10.12
C TYR A 74 8.94 14.00 -9.33
N LEU A 75 10.04 13.76 -8.62
CA LEU A 75 10.82 14.78 -7.93
C LEU A 75 12.09 15.13 -8.74
N SER A 76 12.52 16.40 -8.67
CA SER A 76 13.76 16.85 -9.32
C SER A 76 15.01 16.19 -8.76
N GLU A 77 14.99 15.83 -7.48
CA GLU A 77 16.06 15.12 -6.78
C GLU A 77 15.50 14.24 -5.66
N ARG A 78 16.35 13.41 -5.06
CA ARG A 78 15.98 12.55 -3.93
C ARG A 78 16.32 13.21 -2.60
N PRO A 79 15.33 13.71 -1.84
CA PRO A 79 15.56 14.29 -0.53
C PRO A 79 15.73 13.20 0.55
N SER A 80 16.13 13.63 1.76
CA SER A 80 16.16 12.75 2.93
C SER A 80 14.77 12.61 3.57
N PHE A 81 13.95 11.71 3.07
CA PHE A 81 12.57 11.48 3.54
C PHE A 81 12.49 11.14 5.04
N THR A 82 13.54 10.56 5.62
CA THR A 82 13.56 10.15 7.03
C THR A 82 13.35 11.32 7.99
N PHE A 83 13.82 12.52 7.62
CA PHE A 83 13.71 13.72 8.44
C PHE A 83 12.55 14.62 8.05
N ASP A 84 11.64 14.15 7.21
CA ASP A 84 10.40 14.87 6.90
C ASP A 84 9.25 14.42 7.80
N PRO A 85 8.76 15.26 8.73
CA PRO A 85 7.62 14.91 9.56
C PRO A 85 6.35 14.58 8.75
N LEU A 86 6.17 15.19 7.57
CA LEU A 86 5.01 14.93 6.71
C LEU A 86 5.03 13.52 6.10
N PHE A 87 6.21 12.96 5.83
CA PHE A 87 6.35 11.55 5.46
C PHE A 87 5.84 10.62 6.57
N HIS A 88 6.16 10.96 7.83
CA HIS A 88 5.72 10.20 9.01
C HIS A 88 4.24 10.45 9.35
N ALA A 89 3.71 11.62 9.02
CA ALA A 89 2.27 11.89 9.07
C ALA A 89 1.46 11.11 8.00
N GLY A 90 2.14 10.53 7.01
CA GLY A 90 1.52 9.72 5.96
C GLY A 90 0.84 10.53 4.86
N THR A 91 1.34 11.71 4.55
CA THR A 91 0.81 12.58 3.50
C THR A 91 1.22 12.13 2.09
N TYR A 92 2.27 11.33 2.00
CA TYR A 92 2.73 10.73 0.75
C TYR A 92 3.44 9.40 0.99
N TYR A 93 3.57 8.62 -0.07
CA TYR A 93 4.34 7.38 -0.15
C TYR A 93 5.45 7.53 -1.19
N VAL A 94 6.69 7.14 -0.87
CA VAL A 94 7.79 7.07 -1.85
C VAL A 94 7.60 5.79 -2.65
N GLN A 95 7.12 5.93 -3.89
CA GLN A 95 6.75 4.80 -4.74
C GLN A 95 7.40 4.93 -6.11
N GLU A 96 7.81 3.82 -6.69
CA GLU A 96 8.34 3.74 -8.04
C GLU A 96 7.24 4.06 -9.06
N ALA A 97 7.56 4.90 -10.06
CA ALA A 97 6.59 5.48 -10.98
C ALA A 97 5.87 4.44 -11.86
N SER A 98 6.60 3.46 -12.43
CA SER A 98 6.00 2.43 -13.29
C SER A 98 4.97 1.61 -12.52
N SER A 99 5.23 1.29 -11.25
CA SER A 99 4.31 0.53 -10.39
C SER A 99 3.00 1.28 -10.10
N MET A 100 2.97 2.61 -10.28
CA MET A 100 1.74 3.41 -10.13
C MET A 100 0.76 3.21 -11.31
N PHE A 101 1.16 2.53 -12.38
CA PHE A 101 0.25 2.14 -13.47
C PHE A 101 -0.88 1.22 -13.01
N LEU A 102 -0.77 0.65 -11.82
CA LEU A 102 -1.87 -0.01 -11.13
C LEU A 102 -3.16 0.84 -11.10
N GLU A 103 -3.04 2.16 -11.08
CA GLU A 103 -4.19 3.08 -11.15
C GLU A 103 -4.98 2.92 -12.45
N GLN A 104 -4.30 2.85 -13.58
CA GLN A 104 -4.93 2.64 -14.88
C GLN A 104 -5.56 1.25 -14.98
N ALA A 105 -4.87 0.24 -14.48
CA ALA A 105 -5.40 -1.12 -14.41
C ALA A 105 -6.73 -1.17 -13.63
N MET A 106 -6.78 -0.53 -12.46
CA MET A 106 -8.00 -0.46 -11.65
C MET A 106 -9.10 0.34 -12.34
N LYS A 107 -8.82 1.57 -12.80
CA LYS A 107 -9.80 2.48 -13.40
C LYS A 107 -10.46 1.94 -14.68
N GLN A 108 -9.71 1.16 -15.46
CA GLN A 108 -10.19 0.64 -16.76
C GLN A 108 -10.80 -0.77 -16.64
N SER A 109 -10.52 -1.52 -15.57
CA SER A 109 -10.99 -2.89 -15.42
C SER A 109 -12.23 -3.02 -14.52
N VAL A 110 -12.44 -2.08 -13.58
CA VAL A 110 -13.56 -2.14 -12.64
C VAL A 110 -14.14 -0.74 -12.37
N ASP A 111 -15.40 -0.70 -11.93
CA ASP A 111 -15.99 0.52 -11.38
C ASP A 111 -15.47 0.77 -9.95
N ILE A 112 -14.45 1.60 -9.83
CA ILE A 112 -13.82 1.96 -8.54
C ILE A 112 -14.74 2.75 -7.61
N SER A 113 -15.85 3.32 -8.11
CA SER A 113 -16.85 4.01 -7.30
C SER A 113 -17.83 3.05 -6.61
N ALA A 114 -17.96 1.84 -7.15
CA ALA A 114 -18.78 0.78 -6.56
C ALA A 114 -18.11 0.17 -5.31
N PRO A 115 -18.88 -0.43 -4.40
CA PRO A 115 -18.33 -1.21 -3.30
C PRO A 115 -17.62 -2.47 -3.80
N LEU A 116 -16.32 -2.55 -3.59
CA LEU A 116 -15.47 -3.66 -4.03
C LEU A 116 -14.87 -4.40 -2.84
N LYS A 117 -14.67 -5.71 -2.99
CA LYS A 117 -13.83 -6.55 -2.13
C LYS A 117 -12.52 -6.81 -2.86
N VAL A 118 -11.44 -6.19 -2.38
CA VAL A 118 -10.13 -6.20 -3.05
C VAL A 118 -9.11 -6.96 -2.21
N LEU A 119 -8.33 -7.82 -2.85
CA LEU A 119 -7.18 -8.50 -2.25
C LEU A 119 -5.88 -8.01 -2.91
N ASP A 120 -4.96 -7.48 -2.11
CA ASP A 120 -3.55 -7.31 -2.46
C ASP A 120 -2.77 -8.48 -1.86
N LEU A 121 -2.37 -9.44 -2.70
CA LEU A 121 -1.92 -10.76 -2.26
C LEU A 121 -0.48 -10.78 -1.75
N CYS A 122 0.40 -9.96 -2.34
CA CYS A 122 1.83 -9.86 -2.03
C CYS A 122 2.19 -8.43 -1.66
N ALA A 123 1.56 -7.91 -0.61
CA ALA A 123 1.34 -6.50 -0.40
C ALA A 123 2.53 -5.71 0.18
N ALA A 124 3.46 -6.37 0.92
CA ALA A 124 4.55 -5.63 1.57
C ALA A 124 5.54 -5.03 0.57
N PRO A 125 6.01 -3.80 0.85
CA PRO A 125 5.86 -3.03 2.08
C PRO A 125 4.58 -2.18 2.19
N GLY A 126 3.67 -2.15 1.19
CA GLY A 126 2.40 -1.45 1.28
C GLY A 126 2.18 -0.35 0.22
N GLY A 127 3.09 -0.19 -0.74
CA GLY A 127 2.96 0.82 -1.80
C GLY A 127 1.71 0.61 -2.66
N LYS A 128 1.47 -0.62 -3.14
CA LYS A 128 0.27 -0.96 -3.91
C LYS A 128 -0.99 -0.98 -3.03
N SER A 129 -0.92 -1.51 -1.80
CA SER A 129 -2.05 -1.49 -0.85
C SER A 129 -2.54 -0.08 -0.54
N THR A 130 -1.64 0.85 -0.21
CA THR A 130 -2.01 2.25 0.07
C THR A 130 -2.52 2.96 -1.20
N HIS A 131 -2.06 2.55 -2.38
CA HIS A 131 -2.58 3.03 -3.65
C HIS A 131 -4.00 2.54 -3.89
N LEU A 132 -4.25 1.23 -3.77
CA LEU A 132 -5.59 0.63 -3.86
C LEU A 132 -6.56 1.29 -2.88
N GLN A 133 -6.14 1.47 -1.61
CA GLN A 133 -6.98 2.13 -0.60
C GLN A 133 -7.38 3.56 -1.00
N SER A 134 -6.53 4.27 -1.75
CA SER A 134 -6.82 5.61 -2.26
C SER A 134 -7.77 5.62 -3.46
N LEU A 135 -7.79 4.53 -4.23
CA LEU A 135 -8.57 4.44 -5.48
C LEU A 135 -10.00 3.93 -5.25
N ILE A 136 -10.14 2.93 -4.37
CA ILE A 136 -11.44 2.30 -4.14
C ILE A 136 -12.35 3.15 -3.27
N SER A 137 -13.64 3.01 -3.47
CA SER A 137 -14.65 3.73 -2.69
C SER A 137 -14.51 3.44 -1.19
N LYS A 138 -14.93 4.38 -0.33
CA LYS A 138 -14.98 4.17 1.14
C LYS A 138 -15.89 3.02 1.55
N GLU A 139 -16.81 2.65 0.66
CA GLU A 139 -17.73 1.52 0.82
C GLU A 139 -17.09 0.16 0.43
N SER A 140 -15.84 0.16 0.00
CA SER A 140 -15.07 -1.04 -0.32
C SER A 140 -14.31 -1.58 0.87
N VAL A 141 -13.82 -2.83 0.79
CA VAL A 141 -12.89 -3.42 1.76
C VAL A 141 -11.63 -3.91 1.04
N LEU A 142 -10.47 -3.60 1.61
CA LEU A 142 -9.17 -4.06 1.15
C LEU A 142 -8.59 -5.09 2.13
N VAL A 143 -8.20 -6.24 1.63
CA VAL A 143 -7.37 -7.21 2.36
C VAL A 143 -5.97 -7.15 1.77
N SER A 144 -4.98 -6.78 2.60
CA SER A 144 -3.57 -6.71 2.21
C SER A 144 -2.80 -7.83 2.89
N ASN A 145 -2.30 -8.78 2.08
CA ASN A 145 -1.64 -9.98 2.58
C ASN A 145 -0.14 -9.96 2.36
N GLU A 146 0.60 -10.51 3.30
CA GLU A 146 2.04 -10.79 3.16
C GLU A 146 2.39 -12.10 3.86
N VAL A 147 3.01 -13.02 3.14
CA VAL A 147 3.37 -14.34 3.67
C VAL A 147 4.53 -14.28 4.67
N ILE A 148 5.46 -13.35 4.50
CA ILE A 148 6.62 -13.18 5.40
C ILE A 148 6.20 -12.32 6.59
N ARG A 149 6.16 -12.95 7.78
CA ARG A 149 5.68 -12.32 9.01
C ARG A 149 6.36 -10.99 9.34
N ALA A 150 7.67 -10.89 9.21
CA ALA A 150 8.39 -9.64 9.50
C ALA A 150 7.96 -8.51 8.55
N ARG A 151 7.75 -8.82 7.26
CA ARG A 151 7.28 -7.86 6.27
C ARG A 151 5.81 -7.46 6.48
N SER A 152 4.98 -8.37 7.03
CA SER A 152 3.58 -8.03 7.33
C SER A 152 3.44 -6.96 8.42
N PHE A 153 4.41 -6.82 9.33
CA PHE A 153 4.44 -5.71 10.29
C PHE A 153 4.82 -4.39 9.63
N ILE A 154 5.74 -4.39 8.67
CA ILE A 154 6.07 -3.19 7.87
C ILE A 154 4.85 -2.73 7.07
N LEU A 155 4.15 -3.68 6.44
CA LEU A 155 2.89 -3.43 5.75
C LEU A 155 1.85 -2.80 6.68
N ARG A 156 1.62 -3.39 7.86
CA ARG A 156 0.72 -2.86 8.90
C ARG A 156 1.05 -1.40 9.24
N ASP A 157 2.31 -1.10 9.48
CA ASP A 157 2.75 0.23 9.90
C ASP A 157 2.53 1.27 8.79
N ASN A 158 2.74 0.90 7.53
CA ASN A 158 2.44 1.76 6.39
C ASN A 158 0.93 1.95 6.17
N ILE A 159 0.11 0.92 6.39
CA ILE A 159 -1.35 1.03 6.36
C ILE A 159 -1.87 1.94 7.49
N ILE A 160 -1.38 1.76 8.72
CA ILE A 160 -1.70 2.64 9.87
C ILE A 160 -1.35 4.08 9.53
N LYS A 161 -0.13 4.31 9.04
CA LYS A 161 0.33 5.64 8.64
C LYS A 161 -0.53 6.27 7.53
N TRP A 162 -1.04 5.47 6.59
CA TRP A 162 -1.94 5.94 5.53
C TRP A 162 -3.27 6.44 6.05
N GLY A 163 -3.87 5.74 7.05
CA GLY A 163 -4.94 6.25 7.89
C GLY A 163 -6.36 5.87 7.51
N GLY A 164 -6.57 5.10 6.44
CA GLY A 164 -7.91 4.58 6.10
C GLY A 164 -8.35 3.44 7.04
N ASP A 165 -9.65 3.22 7.17
CA ASP A 165 -10.25 2.29 8.12
C ASP A 165 -10.88 1.04 7.51
N ASN A 166 -10.99 1.00 6.19
CA ASN A 166 -11.61 -0.10 5.42
C ASN A 166 -10.60 -1.17 4.99
N VAL A 167 -9.63 -1.48 5.83
CA VAL A 167 -8.49 -2.35 5.49
C VAL A 167 -8.23 -3.42 6.56
N VAL A 168 -7.80 -4.59 6.06
CA VAL A 168 -7.31 -5.73 6.85
C VAL A 168 -5.91 -6.08 6.40
N VAL A 169 -4.97 -6.22 7.33
CA VAL A 169 -3.65 -6.79 7.07
C VAL A 169 -3.62 -8.24 7.53
N ALA A 170 -3.25 -9.14 6.64
CA ALA A 170 -3.20 -10.58 6.89
C ALA A 170 -1.79 -11.14 6.68
N ASN A 171 -1.49 -12.26 7.34
CA ASN A 171 -0.22 -12.98 7.18
C ASN A 171 -0.50 -14.45 6.86
N ASN A 172 -0.77 -14.75 5.59
CA ASN A 172 -1.21 -16.07 5.14
C ASN A 172 -0.45 -16.51 3.88
N ASP A 173 -0.33 -17.81 3.70
CA ASP A 173 0.03 -18.40 2.41
C ASP A 173 -1.12 -18.17 1.41
N PRO A 174 -0.88 -17.95 0.11
CA PRO A 174 -1.93 -17.78 -0.91
C PRO A 174 -3.02 -18.85 -0.89
N LYS A 175 -2.67 -20.11 -0.63
CA LYS A 175 -3.63 -21.24 -0.52
C LYS A 175 -4.70 -21.06 0.57
N ASP A 176 -4.40 -20.28 1.62
CA ASP A 176 -5.37 -20.06 2.70
C ASP A 176 -6.58 -19.26 2.22
N PHE A 177 -6.42 -18.47 1.15
CA PHE A 177 -7.51 -17.70 0.54
C PHE A 177 -8.53 -18.56 -0.20
N ALA A 178 -8.21 -19.81 -0.57
CA ALA A 178 -9.19 -20.76 -1.07
C ALA A 178 -10.36 -21.01 -0.10
N ARG A 179 -10.19 -20.70 1.21
CA ARG A 179 -11.29 -20.72 2.21
C ARG A 179 -12.30 -19.58 2.03
N LEU A 180 -12.00 -18.62 1.19
CA LEU A 180 -12.84 -17.46 0.81
C LEU A 180 -13.22 -17.58 -0.68
N GLU A 181 -13.71 -18.75 -1.09
CA GLU A 181 -14.05 -19.06 -2.48
C GLU A 181 -15.04 -18.03 -3.05
N HIS A 182 -14.78 -17.56 -4.28
CA HIS A 182 -15.60 -16.54 -4.99
C HIS A 182 -15.92 -15.29 -4.16
N TYR A 183 -14.95 -14.82 -3.36
CA TYR A 183 -15.17 -13.74 -2.43
C TYR A 183 -14.74 -12.36 -2.95
N PHE A 184 -13.58 -12.27 -3.64
CA PHE A 184 -13.00 -11.00 -4.07
C PHE A 184 -13.47 -10.60 -5.48
N ASP A 185 -13.77 -9.32 -5.64
CA ASP A 185 -14.05 -8.69 -6.94
C ASP A 185 -12.76 -8.44 -7.73
N VAL A 186 -11.68 -8.10 -6.99
CA VAL A 186 -10.35 -7.84 -7.55
C VAL A 186 -9.30 -8.55 -6.72
N VAL A 187 -8.36 -9.21 -7.39
CA VAL A 187 -7.12 -9.72 -6.81
C VAL A 187 -5.94 -9.05 -7.50
N VAL A 188 -5.07 -8.41 -6.74
CA VAL A 188 -3.80 -7.86 -7.21
C VAL A 188 -2.68 -8.76 -6.72
N ALA A 189 -1.87 -9.25 -7.63
CA ALA A 189 -0.72 -10.11 -7.37
C ALA A 189 0.56 -9.46 -7.93
N ASP A 190 1.20 -8.61 -7.11
CA ASP A 190 2.56 -8.13 -7.37
C ASP A 190 3.54 -9.23 -6.96
N ALA A 191 3.77 -10.15 -7.89
CA ALA A 191 4.35 -11.45 -7.55
C ALA A 191 5.86 -11.34 -7.26
N PRO A 192 6.38 -12.12 -6.29
CA PRO A 192 7.81 -12.23 -6.08
C PRO A 192 8.49 -12.73 -7.36
N CYS A 193 9.50 -12.01 -7.82
CA CYS A 193 10.17 -12.21 -9.09
C CYS A 193 11.68 -12.17 -8.95
N SER A 194 12.41 -12.41 -10.05
CA SER A 194 13.89 -12.36 -10.10
C SER A 194 14.46 -10.95 -9.89
N GLY A 195 13.64 -9.90 -9.94
CA GLY A 195 14.00 -8.55 -9.58
C GLY A 195 14.88 -7.81 -10.61
N SER A 196 14.98 -8.30 -11.85
CA SER A 196 15.83 -7.68 -12.87
C SER A 196 15.43 -6.24 -13.22
N GLY A 197 14.18 -5.86 -13.03
CA GLY A 197 13.68 -4.49 -13.18
C GLY A 197 14.23 -3.51 -12.15
N LEU A 198 14.88 -3.98 -11.08
CA LEU A 198 15.45 -3.15 -10.01
C LEU A 198 16.96 -2.94 -10.12
N PHE A 199 17.65 -3.47 -11.12
CA PHE A 199 19.10 -3.43 -11.25
C PHE A 199 19.71 -2.03 -11.11
N ARG A 200 18.99 -0.99 -11.51
CA ARG A 200 19.45 0.40 -11.34
C ARG A 200 19.38 0.92 -9.91
N LYS A 201 18.43 0.41 -9.11
CA LYS A 201 18.22 0.80 -7.70
C LYS A 201 18.96 -0.10 -6.72
N GLU A 202 19.01 -1.38 -7.03
CA GLU A 202 19.53 -2.45 -6.18
C GLU A 202 20.56 -3.24 -6.98
N PRO A 203 21.81 -2.76 -7.09
CA PRO A 203 22.86 -3.43 -7.87
C PRO A 203 23.13 -4.87 -7.42
N GLU A 204 22.90 -5.19 -6.14
CA GLU A 204 23.01 -6.53 -5.57
C GLU A 204 22.05 -7.53 -6.24
N ALA A 205 20.91 -7.07 -6.75
CA ALA A 205 19.96 -7.91 -7.49
C ALA A 205 20.58 -8.52 -8.77
N MET A 206 21.63 -7.90 -9.33
CA MET A 206 22.35 -8.46 -10.47
C MET A 206 23.18 -9.68 -10.08
N GLU A 207 23.70 -9.73 -8.85
CA GLU A 207 24.49 -10.86 -8.34
C GLU A 207 23.61 -12.08 -8.04
N GLU A 208 22.35 -11.83 -7.66
CA GLU A 208 21.36 -12.88 -7.37
C GLU A 208 20.67 -13.42 -8.62
N TRP A 209 20.70 -12.65 -9.71
CA TRP A 209 20.02 -13.03 -10.94
C TRP A 209 20.70 -14.20 -11.65
N SER A 210 19.91 -15.18 -12.08
CA SER A 210 20.31 -16.29 -12.95
C SER A 210 19.10 -16.86 -13.68
N GLU A 211 19.30 -17.53 -14.80
CA GLU A 211 18.22 -18.23 -15.53
C GLU A 211 17.51 -19.24 -14.62
N ASN A 212 18.24 -19.97 -13.78
CA ASN A 212 17.64 -20.88 -12.80
C ASN A 212 16.75 -20.15 -11.79
N ASN A 213 17.16 -18.97 -11.30
CA ASN A 213 16.35 -18.18 -10.39
C ASN A 213 15.08 -17.66 -11.08
N VAL A 214 15.15 -17.24 -12.34
CA VAL A 214 13.99 -16.87 -13.17
C VAL A 214 12.99 -18.02 -13.24
N GLN A 215 13.46 -19.25 -13.56
CA GLN A 215 12.60 -20.45 -13.62
C GLN A 215 11.95 -20.78 -12.27
N LEU A 216 12.69 -20.68 -11.17
CA LEU A 216 12.17 -20.89 -9.82
C LEU A 216 11.11 -19.83 -9.45
N CYS A 217 11.33 -18.58 -9.84
CA CYS A 217 10.35 -17.48 -9.62
C CYS A 217 9.08 -17.71 -10.45
N SER A 218 9.21 -18.05 -11.74
CA SER A 218 8.09 -18.37 -12.61
C SER A 218 7.21 -19.51 -12.03
N GLN A 219 7.80 -20.62 -11.61
CA GLN A 219 7.09 -21.73 -10.96
C GLN A 219 6.40 -21.28 -9.65
N ARG A 220 7.05 -20.42 -8.87
CA ARG A 220 6.46 -19.86 -7.65
C ARG A 220 5.26 -18.97 -7.97
N GLN A 221 5.34 -18.16 -9.01
CA GLN A 221 4.26 -17.29 -9.48
C GLN A 221 3.06 -18.11 -9.94
N GLN A 222 3.27 -19.15 -10.74
CA GLN A 222 2.21 -20.08 -11.13
C GLN A 222 1.49 -20.69 -9.91
N ARG A 223 2.26 -21.18 -8.93
CA ARG A 223 1.69 -21.72 -7.68
C ARG A 223 0.87 -20.66 -6.92
N ILE A 224 1.41 -19.47 -6.72
CA ILE A 224 0.73 -18.35 -6.01
C ILE A 224 -0.60 -18.02 -6.69
N LEU A 225 -0.59 -17.91 -8.01
CA LEU A 225 -1.77 -17.58 -8.80
C LEU A 225 -2.80 -18.72 -8.78
N ALA A 226 -2.38 -19.98 -9.00
CA ALA A 226 -3.28 -21.14 -8.91
C ALA A 226 -3.96 -21.25 -7.53
N ASP A 227 -3.21 -21.01 -6.46
CA ASP A 227 -3.70 -21.07 -5.07
C ASP A 227 -4.74 -19.99 -4.75
N VAL A 228 -4.64 -18.78 -5.36
CA VAL A 228 -5.56 -17.66 -5.07
C VAL A 228 -6.76 -17.58 -6.02
N LEU A 229 -6.68 -18.11 -7.24
CA LEU A 229 -7.75 -18.01 -8.24
C LEU A 229 -9.12 -18.52 -7.75
N PRO A 230 -9.25 -19.54 -6.86
CA PRO A 230 -10.54 -19.90 -6.28
C PRO A 230 -11.21 -18.76 -5.50
N ALA A 231 -10.42 -17.87 -4.87
CA ALA A 231 -10.95 -16.75 -4.10
C ALA A 231 -11.50 -15.60 -4.97
N LEU A 232 -11.10 -15.53 -6.24
CA LEU A 232 -11.60 -14.55 -7.18
C LEU A 232 -13.00 -14.94 -7.65
N LYS A 233 -13.93 -13.97 -7.63
CA LYS A 233 -15.28 -14.14 -8.18
C LYS A 233 -15.26 -14.44 -9.67
N ASN A 234 -16.33 -15.05 -10.13
CA ASN A 234 -16.63 -15.08 -11.56
C ASN A 234 -16.97 -13.66 -12.04
N GLY A 235 -16.38 -13.25 -13.15
CA GLY A 235 -16.39 -11.86 -13.61
C GLY A 235 -15.40 -10.95 -12.87
N GLY A 236 -14.72 -11.45 -11.83
CA GLY A 236 -13.72 -10.69 -11.08
C GLY A 236 -12.43 -10.50 -11.86
N ILE A 237 -11.64 -9.52 -11.45
CA ILE A 237 -10.42 -9.08 -12.13
C ILE A 237 -9.19 -9.52 -11.36
N LEU A 238 -8.24 -10.15 -12.05
CA LEU A 238 -6.88 -10.39 -11.61
C LEU A 238 -5.97 -9.34 -12.24
N ILE A 239 -5.22 -8.60 -11.43
CA ILE A 239 -4.15 -7.73 -11.88
C ILE A 239 -2.84 -8.38 -11.46
N TYR A 240 -2.05 -8.81 -12.43
CA TYR A 240 -0.76 -9.43 -12.25
C TYR A 240 0.36 -8.45 -12.56
N SER A 241 1.40 -8.39 -11.74
CA SER A 241 2.58 -7.55 -12.00
C SER A 241 3.87 -8.16 -11.46
N THR A 242 4.98 -7.79 -12.09
CA THR A 242 6.34 -8.12 -11.65
C THR A 242 7.27 -6.93 -11.85
N CYS A 243 8.41 -6.93 -11.15
CA CYS A 243 9.58 -6.10 -11.46
C CYS A 243 10.64 -6.93 -12.21
N SER A 244 10.24 -7.71 -13.21
CA SER A 244 11.11 -8.53 -14.05
C SER A 244 11.08 -8.07 -15.51
N TYR A 245 12.14 -8.40 -16.24
CA TYR A 245 12.17 -8.30 -17.71
C TYR A 245 12.07 -9.68 -18.39
N SER A 246 12.09 -10.77 -17.63
CA SER A 246 12.12 -12.14 -18.16
C SER A 246 10.76 -12.56 -18.66
N LYS A 247 10.69 -13.12 -19.87
CA LYS A 247 9.44 -13.61 -20.47
C LYS A 247 8.76 -14.69 -19.66
N GLU A 248 9.56 -15.55 -19.04
CA GLU A 248 9.12 -16.66 -18.21
C GLU A 248 8.30 -16.21 -17.00
N GLU A 249 8.59 -14.98 -16.50
CA GLU A 249 7.90 -14.37 -15.37
C GLU A 249 6.78 -13.41 -15.80
N ASP A 250 6.69 -13.07 -17.08
CA ASP A 250 5.79 -12.06 -17.62
C ASP A 250 4.82 -12.69 -18.64
N GLU A 251 5.15 -12.70 -19.94
CA GLU A 251 4.25 -13.15 -21.01
C GLU A 251 3.89 -14.64 -20.91
N GLU A 252 4.83 -15.49 -20.45
CA GLU A 252 4.56 -16.92 -20.31
C GLU A 252 3.58 -17.20 -19.17
N ILE A 253 3.62 -16.41 -18.08
CA ILE A 253 2.61 -16.46 -17.02
C ILE A 253 1.24 -16.02 -17.56
N CYS A 254 1.20 -14.95 -18.37
CA CYS A 254 -0.04 -14.51 -19.02
C CYS A 254 -0.63 -15.60 -19.90
N HIS A 255 0.21 -16.22 -20.76
CA HIS A 255 -0.21 -17.34 -21.60
C HIS A 255 -0.74 -18.52 -20.78
N TRP A 256 -0.05 -18.90 -19.71
CA TRP A 256 -0.46 -19.95 -18.80
C TRP A 256 -1.81 -19.66 -18.13
N LEU A 257 -2.05 -18.42 -17.67
CA LEU A 257 -3.34 -17.99 -17.10
C LEU A 257 -4.48 -18.16 -18.11
N SER A 258 -4.26 -17.81 -19.39
CA SER A 258 -5.25 -17.94 -20.43
C SER A 258 -5.48 -19.40 -20.84
N ALA A 259 -4.40 -20.16 -21.06
CA ALA A 259 -4.46 -21.51 -21.59
C ALA A 259 -4.95 -22.56 -20.56
N GLU A 260 -4.47 -22.48 -19.32
CA GLU A 260 -4.75 -23.50 -18.32
C GLU A 260 -5.85 -23.11 -17.33
N HIS A 261 -6.06 -21.80 -17.11
CA HIS A 261 -7.07 -21.31 -16.16
C HIS A 261 -8.25 -20.59 -16.81
N GLY A 262 -8.28 -20.47 -18.15
CA GLY A 262 -9.38 -19.86 -18.89
C GLY A 262 -9.60 -18.37 -18.56
N MET A 263 -8.56 -17.71 -18.05
CA MET A 263 -8.62 -16.28 -17.78
C MET A 263 -8.61 -15.49 -19.10
N GLN A 264 -9.48 -14.47 -19.20
CA GLN A 264 -9.57 -13.63 -20.40
C GLN A 264 -8.77 -12.36 -20.20
N PRO A 265 -7.80 -12.04 -21.09
CA PRO A 265 -7.06 -10.79 -21.03
C PRO A 265 -7.99 -9.58 -21.13
N VAL A 266 -7.73 -8.56 -20.31
CA VAL A 266 -8.40 -7.27 -20.35
C VAL A 266 -7.42 -6.25 -20.93
N GLN A 267 -7.74 -5.74 -22.12
CA GLN A 267 -6.91 -4.74 -22.77
C GLN A 267 -7.15 -3.36 -22.16
N LEU A 268 -6.05 -2.65 -21.89
CA LEU A 268 -6.07 -1.28 -21.38
C LEU A 268 -5.75 -0.30 -22.50
N SER A 269 -6.42 0.86 -22.49
CA SER A 269 -6.08 1.96 -23.39
C SER A 269 -4.87 2.70 -22.83
N VAL A 270 -3.75 2.63 -23.55
CA VAL A 270 -2.48 3.25 -23.14
C VAL A 270 -2.03 4.24 -24.22
N PRO A 271 -1.95 5.55 -23.89
CA PRO A 271 -1.43 6.55 -24.84
C PRO A 271 0.02 6.27 -25.24
N MET A 272 0.32 6.35 -26.55
CA MET A 272 1.66 6.07 -27.09
C MET A 272 2.76 6.97 -26.49
N GLU A 273 2.40 8.20 -26.16
CA GLU A 273 3.32 9.19 -25.54
C GLU A 273 3.82 8.80 -24.16
N TRP A 274 3.19 7.83 -23.50
CA TRP A 274 3.68 7.31 -22.21
C TRP A 274 4.90 6.38 -22.36
N GLY A 275 5.17 5.91 -23.61
CA GLY A 275 6.32 5.04 -23.89
C GLY A 275 6.19 3.61 -23.36
N ILE A 276 5.01 3.24 -22.85
CA ILE A 276 4.69 1.89 -22.36
C ILE A 276 4.47 0.99 -23.57
N ILE A 277 5.01 -0.23 -23.55
CA ILE A 277 4.96 -1.16 -24.68
C ILE A 277 3.98 -2.30 -24.39
N GLU A 278 3.01 -2.50 -25.28
CA GLU A 278 2.19 -3.72 -25.26
C GLU A 278 3.05 -4.94 -25.61
N SER A 279 2.95 -5.99 -24.82
CA SER A 279 3.72 -7.22 -24.99
C SER A 279 2.87 -8.45 -24.59
N GLY A 280 2.44 -9.21 -25.58
CA GLY A 280 1.45 -10.27 -25.36
C GLY A 280 0.16 -9.71 -24.79
N ASP A 281 -0.29 -10.25 -23.66
CA ASP A 281 -1.49 -9.81 -22.95
C ASP A 281 -1.20 -8.76 -21.84
N GLY A 282 0.00 -8.16 -21.85
CA GLY A 282 0.43 -7.23 -20.80
C GLY A 282 1.18 -6.00 -21.34
N TYR A 283 1.74 -5.24 -20.40
CA TYR A 283 2.36 -3.93 -20.64
C TYR A 283 3.74 -3.89 -19.98
N ARG A 284 4.77 -3.56 -20.79
CA ARG A 284 6.17 -3.47 -20.37
C ARG A 284 6.63 -2.03 -20.23
N PHE A 285 7.38 -1.81 -19.15
CA PHE A 285 8.03 -0.54 -18.82
C PHE A 285 9.54 -0.70 -18.98
N TRP A 286 10.10 -0.05 -19.98
CA TRP A 286 11.54 -0.04 -20.25
C TRP A 286 12.15 1.28 -19.78
N PRO A 287 13.26 1.28 -19.02
CA PRO A 287 13.84 2.50 -18.43
C PRO A 287 14.43 3.47 -19.45
N ASP A 288 14.63 3.04 -20.71
CA ASP A 288 15.03 3.87 -21.84
C ASP A 288 13.82 4.54 -22.54
N ARG A 289 12.58 4.15 -22.21
CA ARG A 289 11.34 4.67 -22.81
C ARG A 289 10.46 5.41 -21.82
N VAL A 290 10.44 4.95 -20.56
CA VAL A 290 9.63 5.55 -19.51
C VAL A 290 10.54 6.13 -18.42
N LYS A 291 10.10 7.20 -17.79
CA LYS A 291 10.80 7.74 -16.61
C LYS A 291 10.44 6.91 -15.37
N GLY A 292 11.06 5.71 -15.27
CA GLY A 292 10.77 4.72 -14.23
C GLY A 292 11.73 3.54 -14.28
N GLU A 293 11.50 2.54 -13.45
CA GLU A 293 12.22 1.27 -13.43
C GLU A 293 11.48 0.21 -14.27
N GLY A 294 12.11 -0.97 -14.41
CA GLY A 294 11.50 -2.11 -15.09
C GLY A 294 10.25 -2.60 -14.35
N PHE A 295 9.20 -2.79 -15.10
CA PHE A 295 7.93 -3.26 -14.58
C PHE A 295 7.12 -3.94 -15.68
N PHE A 296 6.32 -4.92 -15.30
CA PHE A 296 5.33 -5.57 -16.14
C PHE A 296 3.99 -5.62 -15.42
N LEU A 297 2.90 -5.40 -16.18
CA LEU A 297 1.55 -5.53 -15.64
C LEU A 297 0.61 -6.10 -16.70
N ALA A 298 -0.28 -7.02 -16.29
CA ALA A 298 -1.35 -7.57 -17.10
C ALA A 298 -2.65 -7.66 -16.29
N CYS A 299 -3.79 -7.53 -16.99
CA CYS A 299 -5.12 -7.63 -16.41
C CYS A 299 -5.88 -8.80 -17.03
N PHE A 300 -6.59 -9.56 -16.19
CA PHE A 300 -7.39 -10.71 -16.63
C PHE A 300 -8.76 -10.72 -15.96
N GLN A 301 -9.77 -11.18 -16.67
CA GLN A 301 -11.09 -11.44 -16.12
C GLN A 301 -11.36 -12.95 -16.02
N LYS A 302 -11.88 -13.37 -14.87
CA LYS A 302 -12.33 -14.74 -14.65
C LYS A 302 -13.73 -14.93 -15.23
N THR A 303 -13.89 -15.82 -16.23
CA THR A 303 -15.12 -15.92 -17.03
C THR A 303 -16.05 -17.06 -16.66
N VAL A 304 -15.64 -18.01 -15.80
CA VAL A 304 -16.36 -19.28 -15.59
C VAL A 304 -17.08 -19.31 -14.24
N GLY A 305 -18.38 -19.64 -14.26
CA GLY A 305 -19.20 -20.08 -13.13
C GLY A 305 -20.11 -18.98 -12.51
N GLN A 306 -21.23 -19.38 -11.93
CA GLN A 306 -22.16 -18.50 -11.21
C GLN A 306 -22.31 -18.99 -9.76
N GLU A 307 -21.38 -18.68 -8.87
CA GLU A 307 -21.59 -18.99 -7.46
C GLU A 307 -21.31 -17.74 -6.60
N LYS A 308 -22.22 -17.51 -5.64
CA LYS A 308 -22.03 -16.50 -4.59
C LYS A 308 -21.36 -17.18 -3.39
N TYR A 309 -20.43 -16.49 -2.75
CA TYR A 309 -19.87 -16.95 -1.50
C TYR A 309 -20.97 -17.15 -0.44
N HIS A 310 -21.05 -18.35 0.14
CA HIS A 310 -21.98 -18.73 1.21
C HIS A 310 -21.21 -19.18 2.46
N GLY A 311 -20.28 -18.37 2.96
CA GLY A 311 -19.55 -18.67 4.18
C GLY A 311 -20.37 -18.45 5.45
N LYS A 312 -20.28 -19.39 6.40
CA LYS A 312 -20.81 -19.20 7.76
C LYS A 312 -19.72 -18.59 8.65
N THR A 313 -20.07 -17.58 9.42
CA THR A 313 -19.20 -16.99 10.44
C THR A 313 -19.30 -17.76 11.75
N ALA A 314 -18.15 -18.14 12.33
CA ALA A 314 -18.10 -18.98 13.53
C ALA A 314 -17.88 -18.18 14.83
N LYS A 315 -17.15 -17.07 14.82
CA LYS A 315 -16.84 -16.27 16.02
C LYS A 315 -17.12 -14.80 15.78
N GLN A 316 -17.88 -14.18 16.70
CA GLN A 316 -18.12 -12.75 16.70
C GLN A 316 -17.36 -12.09 17.85
N LEU A 317 -16.69 -10.98 17.60
CA LEU A 317 -16.19 -10.11 18.67
C LEU A 317 -17.38 -9.47 19.38
N SER A 318 -17.20 -9.20 20.66
CA SER A 318 -18.25 -8.54 21.44
C SER A 318 -18.41 -7.09 20.99
N HIS A 319 -19.65 -6.65 20.84
CA HIS A 319 -19.95 -5.24 20.63
C HIS A 319 -19.57 -4.46 21.90
N ALA A 320 -18.99 -3.28 21.72
CA ALA A 320 -18.69 -2.40 22.84
C ALA A 320 -19.99 -1.97 23.55
N GLY A 321 -20.07 -2.23 24.87
CA GLY A 321 -21.19 -1.80 25.70
C GLY A 321 -21.29 -0.28 25.84
N GLN A 322 -22.39 0.23 26.39
CA GLN A 322 -22.67 1.67 26.49
C GLN A 322 -21.57 2.45 27.23
N GLN A 323 -21.01 1.89 28.32
CA GLN A 323 -19.91 2.52 29.07
C GLN A 323 -18.66 2.69 28.20
N ILE A 324 -18.29 1.67 27.43
CA ILE A 324 -17.15 1.72 26.53
C ILE A 324 -17.38 2.74 25.42
N ARG A 325 -18.57 2.75 24.82
CA ARG A 325 -18.95 3.76 23.82
C ARG A 325 -18.82 5.17 24.35
N ALA A 326 -19.27 5.42 25.60
CA ALA A 326 -19.13 6.71 26.26
C ALA A 326 -17.66 7.11 26.49
N ALA A 327 -16.82 6.15 26.92
CA ALA A 327 -15.39 6.37 27.14
C ALA A 327 -14.60 6.70 25.88
N VAL A 328 -14.98 6.14 24.72
CA VAL A 328 -14.26 6.35 23.43
C VAL A 328 -14.85 7.48 22.59
N LYS A 329 -16.10 7.89 22.82
CA LYS A 329 -16.77 8.96 22.07
C LYS A 329 -15.95 10.27 21.94
N PRO A 330 -15.21 10.73 22.96
CA PRO A 330 -14.37 11.93 22.83
C PRO A 330 -13.19 11.78 21.88
N TRP A 331 -12.86 10.57 21.48
CA TRP A 331 -11.62 10.25 20.73
C TRP A 331 -11.85 9.93 19.26
N ILE A 332 -13.02 9.43 18.92
CA ILE A 332 -13.31 8.93 17.57
C ILE A 332 -14.71 9.37 17.09
N ALA A 333 -14.79 9.75 15.82
CA ALA A 333 -16.07 9.91 15.11
C ALA A 333 -16.69 8.52 14.90
N THR A 334 -17.84 8.28 15.55
CA THR A 334 -18.48 6.95 15.58
C THR A 334 -19.51 6.73 14.49
N GLU A 335 -19.82 7.74 13.68
CA GLU A 335 -20.79 7.64 12.58
C GLU A 335 -20.35 6.60 11.53
N GLY A 336 -21.24 5.68 11.18
CA GLY A 336 -20.94 4.57 10.26
C GLY A 336 -19.92 3.56 10.79
N LYS A 337 -19.63 3.56 12.11
CA LYS A 337 -18.66 2.68 12.74
C LYS A 337 -19.30 1.78 13.79
N GLN A 338 -18.95 0.52 13.76
CA GLN A 338 -19.18 -0.43 14.85
C GLN A 338 -17.94 -0.50 15.74
N LEU A 339 -18.16 -0.24 17.04
CA LEU A 339 -17.12 -0.42 18.05
C LEU A 339 -17.14 -1.87 18.56
N LEU A 340 -16.00 -2.53 18.45
CA LEU A 340 -15.80 -3.92 18.84
C LEU A 340 -14.77 -3.99 19.95
N LEU A 341 -14.94 -4.95 20.87
CA LEU A 341 -14.04 -5.20 21.98
C LEU A 341 -13.38 -6.56 21.83
N HIS A 342 -12.06 -6.57 21.88
CA HIS A 342 -11.26 -7.78 22.01
C HIS A 342 -10.36 -7.64 23.24
N GLU A 343 -10.61 -8.43 24.27
CA GLU A 343 -9.98 -8.27 25.59
C GLU A 343 -10.16 -6.84 26.12
N SER A 344 -9.07 -6.07 26.30
CA SER A 344 -9.10 -4.66 26.72
C SER A 344 -9.02 -3.67 25.56
N THR A 345 -8.86 -4.15 24.34
CA THR A 345 -8.64 -3.28 23.15
C THR A 345 -9.95 -3.00 22.41
N VAL A 346 -10.18 -1.73 22.13
CA VAL A 346 -11.32 -1.26 21.33
C VAL A 346 -10.87 -1.06 19.90
N TYR A 347 -11.67 -1.60 18.97
CA TYR A 347 -11.52 -1.44 17.51
C TYR A 347 -12.72 -0.70 16.95
N ALA A 348 -12.51 0.14 15.95
CA ALA A 348 -13.54 0.77 15.16
C ALA A 348 -13.49 0.20 13.74
N TRP A 349 -14.62 -0.38 13.30
CA TRP A 349 -14.79 -0.95 11.98
C TRP A 349 -15.90 -0.27 11.21
N PRO A 350 -15.81 -0.12 9.89
CA PRO A 350 -16.95 0.28 9.09
C PRO A 350 -18.11 -0.69 9.32
N GLU A 351 -19.27 -0.16 9.68
CA GLU A 351 -20.46 -0.97 10.07
C GLU A 351 -20.85 -1.98 8.99
N LYS A 352 -20.73 -1.59 7.73
CA LYS A 352 -21.02 -2.43 6.56
C LYS A 352 -20.19 -3.71 6.49
N TRP A 353 -18.96 -3.71 7.03
CA TRP A 353 -17.98 -4.79 6.86
C TRP A 353 -17.77 -5.63 8.13
N VAL A 354 -18.60 -5.46 9.16
CA VAL A 354 -18.41 -6.14 10.45
C VAL A 354 -18.52 -7.67 10.31
N GLU A 355 -19.45 -8.16 9.49
CA GLU A 355 -19.59 -9.60 9.23
C GLU A 355 -18.39 -10.15 8.45
N ASP A 356 -17.92 -9.41 7.44
CA ASP A 356 -16.71 -9.78 6.68
C ASP A 356 -15.46 -9.76 7.57
N PHE A 357 -15.39 -8.83 8.51
CA PHE A 357 -14.30 -8.81 9.51
C PHE A 357 -14.28 -10.08 10.36
N HIS A 358 -15.43 -10.50 10.90
CA HIS A 358 -15.53 -11.74 11.65
C HIS A 358 -15.16 -12.95 10.79
N LEU A 359 -15.55 -12.96 9.51
CA LEU A 359 -15.17 -13.96 8.55
C LEU A 359 -13.63 -14.02 8.36
N PHE A 360 -12.98 -12.88 8.20
CA PHE A 360 -11.52 -12.82 8.07
C PHE A 360 -10.82 -13.32 9.33
N LEU A 361 -11.31 -12.97 10.54
CA LEU A 361 -10.76 -13.50 11.79
C LEU A 361 -10.90 -15.01 11.92
N ASP A 362 -11.95 -15.61 11.33
CA ASP A 362 -12.18 -17.05 11.33
C ASP A 362 -11.32 -17.79 10.30
N LYS A 363 -11.13 -17.22 9.12
CA LYS A 363 -10.49 -17.88 7.97
C LYS A 363 -9.01 -17.55 7.81
N LEU A 364 -8.57 -16.38 8.27
CA LEU A 364 -7.24 -15.82 8.03
C LEU A 364 -6.51 -15.52 9.35
N ARG A 365 -5.20 -15.47 9.28
CA ARG A 365 -4.37 -14.88 10.34
C ARG A 365 -4.31 -13.38 10.15
N VAL A 366 -5.20 -12.65 10.82
CA VAL A 366 -5.28 -11.20 10.77
C VAL A 366 -4.21 -10.59 11.70
N VAL A 367 -3.44 -9.64 11.17
CA VAL A 367 -2.40 -8.88 11.88
C VAL A 367 -2.93 -7.52 12.34
N TYR A 368 -3.78 -6.90 11.52
CA TYR A 368 -4.39 -5.60 11.79
C TYR A 368 -5.70 -5.46 11.03
N SER A 369 -6.62 -4.66 11.56
CA SER A 369 -7.93 -4.49 10.93
C SER A 369 -8.65 -3.22 11.41
N GLY A 370 -9.26 -2.49 10.48
CA GLY A 370 -9.95 -1.23 10.78
C GLY A 370 -9.05 -0.23 11.49
N VAL A 371 -9.54 0.37 12.58
CA VAL A 371 -8.75 1.28 13.43
C VAL A 371 -8.69 0.72 14.85
N ARG A 372 -7.49 0.48 15.34
CA ARG A 372 -7.26 0.22 16.76
C ARG A 372 -7.38 1.54 17.53
N VAL A 373 -8.47 1.68 18.28
CA VAL A 373 -8.78 2.93 19.01
C VAL A 373 -7.87 3.09 20.24
N GLY A 374 -7.67 2.02 20.98
CA GLY A 374 -6.81 2.03 22.16
C GLY A 374 -7.19 0.95 23.17
N GLU A 375 -6.52 0.96 24.30
CA GLU A 375 -6.75 0.02 25.40
C GLU A 375 -7.50 0.69 26.55
N LEU A 376 -8.47 -0.04 27.12
CA LEU A 376 -9.20 0.40 28.29
C LEU A 376 -8.52 -0.11 29.56
N ILE A 377 -8.00 0.81 30.38
CA ILE A 377 -7.45 0.52 31.69
C ILE A 377 -8.29 1.26 32.73
N ARG A 378 -8.99 0.53 33.60
CA ARG A 378 -9.88 1.10 34.63
C ARG A 378 -10.83 2.17 34.05
N GLU A 379 -11.52 1.81 32.97
CA GLU A 379 -12.50 2.65 32.25
C GLU A 379 -11.90 3.90 31.54
N LYS A 380 -10.58 4.07 31.55
CA LYS A 380 -9.90 5.14 30.81
C LYS A 380 -9.24 4.59 29.55
N LEU A 381 -9.43 5.30 28.44
CA LEU A 381 -8.78 4.96 27.18
C LEU A 381 -7.32 5.42 27.20
N ILE A 382 -6.42 4.50 26.89
CA ILE A 382 -5.06 4.80 26.45
C ILE A 382 -5.11 4.73 24.91
N PRO A 383 -5.03 5.87 24.21
CA PRO A 383 -5.23 5.88 22.75
C PRO A 383 -4.07 5.20 22.02
N ASP A 384 -4.40 4.44 20.99
CA ASP A 384 -3.42 3.78 20.13
C ASP A 384 -2.87 4.73 19.06
N HIS A 385 -1.64 4.49 18.61
CA HIS A 385 -1.03 5.25 17.52
C HIS A 385 -1.88 5.20 16.23
N ALA A 386 -2.50 4.06 15.95
CA ALA A 386 -3.37 3.91 14.78
C ALA A 386 -4.56 4.90 14.79
N LEU A 387 -5.09 5.21 15.98
CA LEU A 387 -6.13 6.23 16.10
C LEU A 387 -5.60 7.62 15.72
N ALA A 388 -4.41 8.00 16.23
CA ALA A 388 -3.81 9.30 15.89
C ALA A 388 -3.60 9.47 14.38
N MET A 389 -3.22 8.39 13.70
CA MET A 389 -2.96 8.41 12.25
C MET A 389 -4.23 8.29 11.42
N SER A 390 -5.36 7.89 12.01
CA SER A 390 -6.60 7.60 11.27
C SER A 390 -7.38 8.87 10.90
N THR A 391 -8.16 8.75 9.81
CA THR A 391 -9.14 9.77 9.42
C THR A 391 -10.43 9.72 10.25
N CYS A 392 -10.53 8.78 11.20
CA CYS A 392 -11.71 8.59 12.05
C CYS A 392 -11.62 9.31 13.39
N MET A 393 -10.55 10.04 13.65
CA MET A 393 -10.36 10.75 14.91
C MET A 393 -11.40 11.85 15.10
N ALA A 394 -11.85 12.08 16.35
CA ALA A 394 -12.76 13.17 16.68
C ALA A 394 -12.06 14.54 16.52
N ASN A 395 -12.81 15.54 16.05
CA ASN A 395 -12.27 16.87 15.77
C ASN A 395 -11.84 17.64 17.03
N ASP A 396 -12.43 17.33 18.19
CA ASP A 396 -12.22 18.05 19.45
C ASP A 396 -11.06 17.51 20.29
N VAL A 397 -10.26 16.57 19.74
CA VAL A 397 -9.09 16.03 20.42
C VAL A 397 -8.04 17.13 20.57
N LEU A 398 -7.56 17.32 21.78
CA LEU A 398 -6.52 18.32 22.06
C LEU A 398 -5.25 18.03 21.26
N SER A 399 -4.61 19.10 20.80
CA SER A 399 -3.37 19.00 20.02
C SER A 399 -2.31 19.99 20.51
N SER A 400 -1.04 19.61 20.32
CA SER A 400 0.13 20.46 20.52
C SER A 400 0.86 20.61 19.20
N ALA A 401 0.95 21.84 18.70
CA ALA A 401 1.69 22.15 17.49
C ALA A 401 3.20 22.07 17.77
N LEU A 402 3.92 21.37 16.94
CA LEU A 402 5.37 21.21 16.99
C LEU A 402 6.03 22.02 15.88
N GLN A 403 7.15 22.67 16.19
CA GLN A 403 8.06 23.19 15.18
C GLN A 403 8.86 22.04 14.54
N LEU A 404 9.55 22.27 13.43
CA LEU A 404 10.27 21.22 12.70
C LEU A 404 11.26 20.45 13.56
N ASP A 405 12.08 21.17 14.34
CA ASP A 405 13.08 20.58 15.25
C ASP A 405 12.43 19.74 16.36
N GLN A 406 11.32 20.23 16.91
CA GLN A 406 10.52 19.49 17.91
C GLN A 406 9.85 18.26 17.31
N ALA A 407 9.33 18.34 16.08
CA ALA A 407 8.73 17.21 15.37
C ALA A 407 9.78 16.12 15.10
N ILE A 408 10.97 16.50 14.66
CA ILE A 408 12.09 15.56 14.49
C ILE A 408 12.50 14.93 15.83
N ALA A 409 12.64 15.74 16.89
CA ALA A 409 12.96 15.24 18.23
C ALA A 409 11.85 14.29 18.75
N TYR A 410 10.58 14.58 18.48
CA TYR A 410 9.44 13.70 18.79
C TYR A 410 9.58 12.34 18.10
N LEU A 411 9.85 12.33 16.79
CA LEU A 411 10.04 11.11 16.00
C LEU A 411 11.29 10.32 16.43
N GLN A 412 12.33 11.02 16.88
CA GLN A 412 13.54 10.42 17.45
C GLN A 412 13.37 9.94 18.90
N LYS A 413 12.24 10.23 19.54
CA LYS A 413 12.00 10.03 20.99
C LYS A 413 13.06 10.72 21.87
N LYS A 414 13.60 11.86 21.41
CA LYS A 414 14.49 12.72 22.19
C LYS A 414 13.70 13.70 23.05
N GLU A 415 14.34 14.23 24.05
CA GLU A 415 13.76 15.28 24.89
C GLU A 415 13.72 16.62 24.14
N PHE A 416 12.65 17.37 24.31
CA PHE A 416 12.49 18.74 23.85
C PHE A 416 11.53 19.49 24.77
N SER A 417 11.59 20.80 24.77
CA SER A 417 10.66 21.65 25.52
C SER A 417 9.36 21.83 24.75
N LEU A 418 8.24 21.73 25.44
CA LEU A 418 6.90 21.94 24.89
C LEU A 418 6.13 22.85 25.85
N GLU A 419 5.70 23.99 25.35
CA GLU A 419 4.81 24.87 26.08
C GLU A 419 3.38 24.38 25.91
N THR A 420 2.78 23.83 26.96
CA THR A 420 1.40 23.36 26.93
C THR A 420 0.62 23.94 28.10
N GLY A 421 -0.55 24.52 27.78
CA GLY A 421 -1.47 25.04 28.81
C GLY A 421 -2.37 23.98 29.45
N GLN A 422 -2.57 22.84 28.80
CA GLN A 422 -3.52 21.80 29.21
C GLN A 422 -2.83 20.47 29.48
N LYS A 423 -3.32 19.74 30.49
CA LYS A 423 -2.83 18.41 30.89
C LYS A 423 -3.63 17.31 30.19
N GLY A 424 -3.04 16.13 30.07
CA GLY A 424 -3.69 14.95 29.52
C GLY A 424 -3.17 14.55 28.14
N TRP A 425 -3.91 13.69 27.48
CA TRP A 425 -3.58 13.22 26.15
C TRP A 425 -3.80 14.30 25.08
N GLN A 426 -2.82 14.47 24.23
CA GLN A 426 -2.85 15.43 23.12
C GLN A 426 -2.17 14.80 21.91
N LEU A 427 -2.58 15.22 20.73
CA LEU A 427 -1.88 14.91 19.49
C LEU A 427 -0.63 15.78 19.37
N ALA A 428 0.49 15.17 19.06
CA ALA A 428 1.64 15.87 18.52
C ALA A 428 1.36 16.14 17.05
N VAL A 429 1.29 17.42 16.63
CA VAL A 429 0.95 17.79 15.26
C VAL A 429 2.05 18.66 14.64
N TYR A 430 2.33 18.41 13.35
CA TYR A 430 3.19 19.25 12.52
C TYR A 430 2.41 19.65 11.26
N ASP A 431 2.41 20.94 10.91
CA ASP A 431 1.59 21.48 9.82
C ASP A 431 0.12 20.98 9.86
N GLN A 432 -0.47 21.00 11.06
CA GLN A 432 -1.84 20.55 11.36
C GLN A 432 -2.07 19.03 11.17
N LEU A 433 -1.04 18.25 10.86
CA LEU A 433 -1.12 16.83 10.63
C LEU A 433 -0.58 16.03 11.84
N PRO A 434 -1.30 15.02 12.32
CA PRO A 434 -0.89 14.26 13.49
C PRO A 434 0.33 13.39 13.19
N LEU A 435 1.26 13.36 14.17
CA LEU A 435 2.42 12.46 14.18
C LEU A 435 2.22 11.32 15.20
N GLY A 436 1.32 11.50 16.17
CA GLY A 436 1.04 10.53 17.21
C GLY A 436 0.61 11.19 18.51
N TRP A 437 0.78 10.51 19.64
CA TRP A 437 0.31 10.94 20.97
C TRP A 437 1.42 11.44 21.87
N ILE A 438 1.10 12.45 22.66
CA ILE A 438 1.81 12.83 23.88
C ILE A 438 0.83 12.81 25.06
N ASN A 439 1.34 12.57 26.27
CA ASN A 439 0.56 12.74 27.49
C ASN A 439 1.24 13.79 28.38
N VAL A 440 0.59 14.95 28.51
CA VAL A 440 1.10 16.10 29.24
C VAL A 440 0.80 15.98 30.73
N LEU A 441 1.83 16.03 31.53
CA LEU A 441 1.83 15.97 32.98
C LEU A 441 2.20 17.37 33.56
N PRO A 442 2.06 17.62 34.88
CA PRO A 442 2.33 18.95 35.45
C PRO A 442 3.69 19.56 35.10
N ASN A 443 4.75 18.74 35.02
CA ASN A 443 6.13 19.21 34.87
C ASN A 443 6.87 18.57 33.72
N ARG A 444 6.21 17.71 32.93
CA ARG A 444 6.80 17.00 31.79
C ARG A 444 5.71 16.50 30.86
N PHE A 445 6.08 15.98 29.71
CA PHE A 445 5.21 15.15 28.89
C PHE A 445 5.86 13.80 28.59
N ASN A 446 5.05 12.79 28.32
CA ASN A 446 5.50 11.50 27.85
C ASN A 446 5.26 11.41 26.34
N ASN A 447 6.28 11.04 25.60
CA ASN A 447 6.20 10.79 24.16
C ASN A 447 5.75 9.34 23.90
N TYR A 448 4.57 9.18 23.30
CA TYR A 448 3.95 7.88 22.97
C TYR A 448 4.16 7.46 21.52
N TYR A 449 5.08 8.10 20.78
CA TYR A 449 5.47 7.59 19.46
C TYR A 449 5.99 6.14 19.59
N PRO A 450 5.59 5.19 18.70
CA PRO A 450 6.03 3.80 18.81
C PRO A 450 7.55 3.68 18.75
N LYS A 451 8.14 2.83 19.60
CA LYS A 451 9.60 2.66 19.66
C LYS A 451 10.16 2.08 18.37
N GLU A 452 9.43 1.16 17.77
CA GLU A 452 9.76 0.47 16.53
C GLU A 452 9.76 1.39 15.29
N LEU A 453 9.04 2.52 15.34
CA LEU A 453 8.98 3.51 14.27
C LEU A 453 9.97 4.66 14.45
N ARG A 454 10.74 4.67 15.56
CA ARG A 454 11.69 5.73 15.89
C ARG A 454 12.73 5.91 14.78
N ILE A 455 12.91 7.16 14.33
CA ILE A 455 14.00 7.53 13.41
C ILE A 455 15.33 7.70 14.19
N LEU A 456 16.44 7.42 13.53
CA LEU A 456 17.79 7.47 14.13
C LEU A 456 18.50 8.79 13.82
#